data_6798c933bb6c831c8e95a154311cf9bb
#
_entry.id   6798c933bb6c831c8e95a154311cf9bb
#
_cell.length_a   1.000
_cell.length_b   1.000
_cell.length_c   1.000
_cell.angle_alpha   90.00
_cell.angle_beta   90.00
_cell.angle_gamma   90.00
#
_symmetry.space_group_name_H-M   'P 1'
#
loop_
_entity.id
_entity.type
_entity.pdbx_description
1 polymer ?
#
loop_
_entity_poly.entity_id
_entity_poly.type
_entity_poly.pdbx_seq_one_letter_code
_entity_poly.pdbx_strand_id
1 'polypeptide(L)'
;MKKIMLLSAVMGSLISANTFAHNIQPNQLLANVTVSDKGEITLNGNDVTYKSWSSTALPGKVRVIQHIAGRSAAKEKNQAMIEAIKAAHFNQAKYQTTTIINADDAVVGTGMFVKSSAEKGKKENAHSQVILDDKSAVKNAWELREKDSVIILLDKTGKVQFVKEGKLTDDEVKEVISRVTALIAK
;
A
#
# COMPACT_ATOMS: atom_id res chain seq x y z
N MET A 1 -56.45 -42.66 1.15
CA MET A 1 -55.37 -42.07 1.99
C MET A 1 -54.21 -41.69 1.06
N LYS A 2 -54.09 -40.39 0.70
CA LYS A 2 -53.02 -39.89 -0.18
C LYS A 2 -51.94 -39.28 0.71
N LYS A 3 -50.72 -39.87 0.69
CA LYS A 3 -49.54 -39.35 1.37
C LYS A 3 -48.95 -38.21 0.49
N ILE A 4 -48.96 -36.99 1.00
CA ILE A 4 -48.27 -35.84 0.41
C ILE A 4 -46.82 -35.86 0.95
N MET A 5 -45.89 -36.06 0.03
CA MET A 5 -44.45 -36.00 0.32
C MET A 5 -43.98 -34.55 0.14
N LEU A 6 -43.64 -33.87 1.25
CA LEU A 6 -43.04 -32.53 1.23
C LEU A 6 -41.56 -32.66 0.88
N LEU A 7 -41.19 -32.15 -0.30
CA LEU A 7 -39.78 -32.06 -0.73
C LEU A 7 -39.21 -30.71 -0.25
N SER A 8 -38.46 -30.73 0.82
CA SER A 8 -37.71 -29.54 1.32
C SER A 8 -36.50 -29.31 0.44
N ALA A 9 -36.54 -28.30 -0.42
CA ALA A 9 -35.38 -27.80 -1.15
C ALA A 9 -34.52 -26.98 -0.21
N VAL A 10 -33.37 -27.52 0.20
CA VAL A 10 -32.34 -26.75 0.90
C VAL A 10 -31.57 -25.94 -0.13
N MET A 11 -31.87 -24.64 -0.19
CA MET A 11 -31.14 -23.68 -1.01
C MET A 11 -29.82 -23.34 -0.29
N GLY A 12 -28.74 -24.05 -0.64
CA GLY A 12 -27.39 -23.77 -0.18
C GLY A 12 -26.89 -22.48 -0.84
N SER A 13 -26.87 -21.35 -0.10
CA SER A 13 -26.18 -20.14 -0.53
C SER A 13 -24.68 -20.39 -0.55
N LEU A 14 -24.10 -20.48 -1.74
CA LEU A 14 -22.64 -20.45 -1.94
C LEU A 14 -22.14 -19.06 -1.55
N ILE A 15 -21.64 -18.91 -0.34
CA ILE A 15 -20.87 -17.76 0.07
C ILE A 15 -19.53 -17.89 -0.66
N SER A 16 -19.37 -17.13 -1.73
CA SER A 16 -18.05 -16.96 -2.38
C SER A 16 -17.13 -16.27 -1.39
N ALA A 17 -16.31 -17.02 -0.68
CA ALA A 17 -15.21 -16.46 0.08
C ALA A 17 -14.23 -15.83 -0.91
N ASN A 18 -14.21 -14.50 -1.01
CA ASN A 18 -13.12 -13.79 -1.65
C ASN A 18 -11.87 -14.07 -0.83
N THR A 19 -11.04 -15.01 -1.28
CA THR A 19 -9.71 -15.23 -0.72
C THR A 19 -8.83 -14.04 -1.11
N PHE A 20 -8.81 -13.00 -0.27
CA PHE A 20 -7.80 -11.96 -0.38
C PHE A 20 -6.44 -12.62 -0.10
N ALA A 21 -5.44 -12.30 -0.94
CA ALA A 21 -4.08 -12.79 -0.74
C ALA A 21 -3.39 -12.10 0.45
N HIS A 22 -4.03 -11.16 1.13
CA HIS A 22 -3.53 -10.34 2.23
C HIS A 22 -4.55 -10.25 3.38
N ASN A 23 -4.09 -9.89 4.60
CA ASN A 23 -4.95 -9.75 5.80
C ASN A 23 -5.56 -8.33 5.95
N ILE A 24 -5.41 -7.45 4.96
CA ILE A 24 -5.91 -6.07 5.00
C ILE A 24 -7.41 -6.05 4.77
N GLN A 25 -8.16 -5.46 5.73
CA GLN A 25 -9.63 -5.41 5.68
C GLN A 25 -10.13 -3.97 5.54
N PRO A 26 -11.17 -3.71 4.71
CA PRO A 26 -11.82 -2.40 4.60
C PRO A 26 -12.33 -1.90 5.96
N ASN A 27 -12.20 -0.60 6.20
CA ASN A 27 -12.60 0.11 7.44
C ASN A 27 -11.87 -0.34 8.71
N GLN A 28 -10.83 -1.15 8.62
CA GLN A 28 -9.96 -1.55 9.72
C GLN A 28 -8.61 -0.83 9.64
N LEU A 29 -7.88 -0.82 10.76
CA LEU A 29 -6.47 -0.41 10.77
C LEU A 29 -5.62 -1.52 10.16
N LEU A 30 -4.49 -1.14 9.59
CA LEU A 30 -3.47 -2.11 9.18
C LEU A 30 -2.85 -2.79 10.40
N ALA A 31 -2.41 -4.04 10.24
CA ALA A 31 -1.66 -4.73 11.28
C ALA A 31 -0.39 -3.92 11.62
N ASN A 32 -0.08 -3.85 12.93
CA ASN A 32 1.09 -3.11 13.40
C ASN A 32 2.37 -3.80 12.93
N VAL A 33 3.28 -2.99 12.40
CA VAL A 33 4.61 -3.44 11.95
C VAL A 33 5.65 -2.35 12.22
N THR A 34 6.88 -2.77 12.55
CA THR A 34 8.04 -1.89 12.69
C THR A 34 9.13 -2.33 11.73
N VAL A 35 9.70 -1.39 10.98
CA VAL A 35 10.89 -1.57 10.14
C VAL A 35 12.05 -0.89 10.86
N SER A 36 12.94 -1.68 11.46
CA SER A 36 14.03 -1.21 12.31
C SER A 36 15.41 -1.36 11.69
N ASP A 37 15.54 -2.12 10.60
CA ASP A 37 16.81 -2.39 9.90
C ASP A 37 17.27 -1.17 9.09
N LYS A 38 16.44 -0.64 8.18
CA LYS A 38 16.64 0.65 7.49
C LYS A 38 15.56 1.63 7.91
N GLY A 39 14.29 1.31 7.67
CA GLY A 39 13.16 2.15 8.03
C GLY A 39 12.99 3.34 7.11
N GLU A 40 12.59 4.49 7.66
CA GLU A 40 12.29 5.70 6.90
C GLU A 40 13.57 6.42 6.44
N ILE A 41 13.63 6.71 5.15
CA ILE A 41 14.67 7.54 4.55
C ILE A 41 14.36 9.00 4.88
N THR A 42 15.28 9.67 5.53
CA THR A 42 15.20 11.11 5.86
C THR A 42 16.37 11.88 5.23
N LEU A 43 16.18 13.19 5.07
CA LEU A 43 17.19 14.08 4.52
C LEU A 43 17.63 15.08 5.59
N ASN A 44 18.96 15.24 5.75
CA ASN A 44 19.57 16.33 6.49
C ASN A 44 20.41 17.15 5.51
N GLY A 45 19.81 18.23 4.97
CA GLY A 45 20.36 18.89 3.78
C GLY A 45 20.38 17.92 2.59
N ASN A 46 21.55 17.65 2.04
CA ASN A 46 21.75 16.70 0.95
C ASN A 46 22.08 15.27 1.41
N ASP A 47 22.31 15.08 2.71
CA ASP A 47 22.68 13.79 3.25
C ASP A 47 21.46 12.93 3.52
N VAL A 48 21.58 11.65 3.15
CA VAL A 48 20.55 10.64 3.39
C VAL A 48 20.83 9.96 4.72
N THR A 49 19.83 9.93 5.58
CA THR A 49 19.86 9.20 6.84
C THR A 49 18.66 8.27 6.95
N TYR A 50 18.68 7.36 7.90
CA TYR A 50 17.65 6.35 8.13
C TYR A 50 17.20 6.40 9.58
N LYS A 51 15.91 6.21 9.81
CA LYS A 51 15.37 6.04 11.16
C LYS A 51 14.35 4.90 11.18
N SER A 52 14.24 4.21 12.30
CA SER A 52 13.21 3.20 12.50
C SER A 52 11.82 3.80 12.20
N TRP A 53 10.98 3.00 11.54
CA TRP A 53 9.61 3.38 11.18
C TRP A 53 8.60 2.38 11.74
N SER A 54 7.43 2.87 12.15
CA SER A 54 6.32 2.03 12.58
C SER A 54 5.03 2.45 11.88
N SER A 55 4.19 1.47 11.52
CA SER A 55 2.86 1.71 10.94
C SER A 55 1.91 2.46 11.89
N THR A 56 2.20 2.49 13.17
CA THR A 56 1.44 3.29 14.16
C THR A 56 1.53 4.81 13.90
N ALA A 57 2.49 5.27 13.09
CA ALA A 57 2.64 6.67 12.67
C ALA A 57 1.83 7.02 11.40
N LEU A 58 1.08 6.08 10.83
CA LEU A 58 0.30 6.31 9.61
C LEU A 58 -0.92 7.24 9.79
N PRO A 59 -1.68 7.21 10.91
CA PRO A 59 -2.77 8.15 11.14
C PRO A 59 -2.34 9.62 11.13
N GLY A 60 -3.30 10.54 10.97
CA GLY A 60 -3.11 11.99 10.99
C GLY A 60 -3.32 12.66 9.63
N LYS A 61 -3.12 11.96 8.53
CA LYS A 61 -3.39 12.44 7.17
C LYS A 61 -4.10 11.39 6.34
N VAL A 62 -4.85 11.81 5.32
CA VAL A 62 -5.26 10.90 4.23
C VAL A 62 -4.00 10.42 3.53
N ARG A 63 -3.90 9.14 3.24
CA ARG A 63 -2.65 8.54 2.81
C ARG A 63 -2.84 7.51 1.71
N VAL A 64 -2.10 7.64 0.62
CA VAL A 64 -1.90 6.55 -0.31
C VAL A 64 -0.57 5.88 0.01
N ILE A 65 -0.64 4.60 0.38
CA ILE A 65 0.52 3.75 0.57
C ILE A 65 0.72 2.94 -0.71
N GLN A 66 1.94 2.91 -1.21
CA GLN A 66 2.38 1.91 -2.18
C GLN A 66 3.45 1.03 -1.54
N HIS A 67 3.18 -0.26 -1.42
CA HIS A 67 4.20 -1.25 -1.12
C HIS A 67 4.66 -1.87 -2.43
N ILE A 68 5.96 -1.93 -2.65
CA ILE A 68 6.56 -2.41 -3.90
C ILE A 68 7.68 -3.40 -3.57
N ALA A 69 7.67 -4.57 -4.20
CA ALA A 69 8.87 -5.40 -4.26
C ALA A 69 10.02 -4.63 -4.91
N GLY A 70 11.26 -4.86 -4.49
CA GLY A 70 12.46 -4.20 -4.99
C GLY A 70 12.78 -4.55 -6.46
N ARG A 71 11.79 -4.46 -7.35
CA ARG A 71 11.84 -4.88 -8.76
C ARG A 71 11.21 -3.83 -9.66
N SER A 72 11.82 -3.57 -10.84
CA SER A 72 11.27 -2.64 -11.83
C SER A 72 9.84 -2.99 -12.23
N ALA A 73 9.56 -4.27 -12.50
CA ALA A 73 8.22 -4.72 -12.88
C ALA A 73 7.14 -4.46 -11.82
N ALA A 74 7.48 -4.51 -10.51
CA ALA A 74 6.54 -4.16 -9.44
C ALA A 74 6.32 -2.65 -9.38
N LYS A 75 7.38 -1.84 -9.58
CA LYS A 75 7.28 -0.38 -9.63
C LYS A 75 6.42 0.09 -10.81
N GLU A 76 6.59 -0.50 -11.98
CA GLU A 76 5.83 -0.16 -13.20
C GLU A 76 4.32 -0.36 -13.03
N LYS A 77 3.89 -1.35 -12.23
CA LYS A 77 2.47 -1.56 -11.93
C LYS A 77 1.80 -0.36 -11.28
N ASN A 78 2.55 0.42 -10.49
CA ASN A 78 2.03 1.58 -9.77
C ASN A 78 2.23 2.91 -10.52
N GLN A 79 2.85 2.91 -11.70
CA GLN A 79 3.23 4.13 -12.42
C GLN A 79 2.03 5.05 -12.68
N ALA A 80 0.93 4.52 -13.21
CA ALA A 80 -0.28 5.28 -13.50
C ALA A 80 -0.86 5.95 -12.23
N MET A 81 -0.87 5.23 -11.10
CA MET A 81 -1.34 5.78 -9.82
C MET A 81 -0.44 6.93 -9.33
N ILE A 82 0.87 6.78 -9.44
CA ILE A 82 1.82 7.80 -9.00
C ILE A 82 1.75 9.06 -9.87
N GLU A 83 1.58 8.90 -11.18
CA GLU A 83 1.37 10.02 -12.10
C GLU A 83 0.06 10.77 -11.79
N ALA A 84 -1.03 10.04 -11.55
CA ALA A 84 -2.30 10.64 -11.16
C ALA A 84 -2.21 11.40 -9.81
N ILE A 85 -1.50 10.86 -8.81
CA ILE A 85 -1.24 11.57 -7.54
C ILE A 85 -0.46 12.87 -7.77
N LYS A 86 0.59 12.84 -8.60
CA LYS A 86 1.38 14.03 -8.93
C LYS A 86 0.53 15.09 -9.61
N ALA A 87 -0.30 14.69 -10.58
CA ALA A 87 -1.18 15.58 -11.33
C ALA A 87 -2.29 16.19 -10.44
N ALA A 88 -2.70 15.50 -9.39
CA ALA A 88 -3.77 15.97 -8.50
C ALA A 88 -3.34 17.10 -7.54
N HIS A 89 -2.03 17.34 -7.34
CA HIS A 89 -1.48 18.39 -6.48
C HIS A 89 -2.16 18.50 -5.10
N PHE A 90 -2.38 17.36 -4.42
CA PHE A 90 -3.05 17.31 -3.13
C PHE A 90 -2.35 18.18 -2.07
N ASN A 91 -3.14 18.82 -1.19
CA ASN A 91 -2.62 19.61 -0.09
C ASN A 91 -1.80 18.75 0.88
N GLN A 92 -0.50 18.99 0.95
CA GLN A 92 0.46 18.24 1.76
C GLN A 92 0.21 18.33 3.29
N ALA A 93 -0.53 19.34 3.76
CA ALA A 93 -0.94 19.40 5.15
C ALA A 93 -1.97 18.31 5.51
N LYS A 94 -2.80 17.89 4.55
CA LYS A 94 -3.88 16.91 4.73
C LYS A 94 -3.58 15.54 4.08
N TYR A 95 -2.63 15.47 3.18
CA TYR A 95 -2.30 14.29 2.37
C TYR A 95 -0.84 13.88 2.46
N GLN A 96 -0.56 12.59 2.38
CA GLN A 96 0.79 12.03 2.32
C GLN A 96 0.84 10.81 1.41
N THR A 97 1.80 10.75 0.50
CA THR A 97 2.20 9.49 -0.14
C THR A 97 3.24 8.78 0.71
N THR A 98 3.04 7.50 0.96
CA THR A 98 3.99 6.62 1.65
C THR A 98 4.41 5.51 0.71
N THR A 99 5.70 5.42 0.42
CA THR A 99 6.29 4.35 -0.40
C THR A 99 7.08 3.42 0.49
N ILE A 100 6.71 2.15 0.52
CA ILE A 100 7.42 1.09 1.24
C ILE A 100 8.06 0.19 0.19
N ILE A 101 9.39 0.13 0.18
CA ILE A 101 10.15 -0.65 -0.78
C ILE A 101 10.70 -1.88 -0.05
N ASN A 102 10.21 -3.06 -0.43
CA ASN A 102 10.73 -4.33 0.07
C ASN A 102 12.00 -4.70 -0.71
N ALA A 103 13.16 -4.36 -0.16
CA ALA A 103 14.44 -4.63 -0.81
C ALA A 103 14.86 -6.09 -0.68
N ASP A 104 14.35 -6.82 0.31
CA ASP A 104 14.56 -8.27 0.45
C ASP A 104 13.97 -9.06 -0.74
N ASP A 105 12.91 -8.55 -1.35
CA ASP A 105 12.27 -9.13 -2.53
C ASP A 105 12.86 -8.60 -3.88
N ALA A 106 14.08 -8.07 -3.83
CA ALA A 106 14.81 -7.64 -5.02
C ALA A 106 15.33 -8.82 -5.84
N VAL A 107 15.71 -8.54 -7.10
CA VAL A 107 16.46 -9.53 -7.89
C VAL A 107 17.84 -9.70 -7.25
N VAL A 108 18.30 -10.94 -7.15
CA VAL A 108 19.61 -11.26 -6.56
C VAL A 108 20.72 -10.39 -7.17
N GLY A 109 21.51 -9.76 -6.31
CA GLY A 109 22.61 -8.85 -6.71
C GLY A 109 22.16 -7.41 -7.02
N THR A 110 20.87 -7.06 -6.99
CA THR A 110 20.39 -5.70 -7.32
C THR A 110 20.06 -4.83 -6.10
N GLY A 111 20.23 -5.31 -4.87
CA GLY A 111 19.84 -4.60 -3.65
C GLY A 111 20.46 -3.20 -3.53
N MET A 112 21.73 -3.02 -3.92
CA MET A 112 22.37 -1.69 -3.93
C MET A 112 21.68 -0.72 -4.90
N PHE A 113 21.22 -1.18 -6.05
CA PHE A 113 20.48 -0.34 -7.01
C PHE A 113 19.09 0.03 -6.48
N VAL A 114 18.41 -0.90 -5.79
CA VAL A 114 17.12 -0.63 -5.12
C VAL A 114 17.29 0.48 -4.09
N LYS A 115 18.29 0.36 -3.21
CA LYS A 115 18.62 1.37 -2.22
C LYS A 115 18.91 2.72 -2.85
N SER A 116 19.83 2.77 -3.83
CA SER A 116 20.21 4.01 -4.52
C SER A 116 19.00 4.67 -5.22
N SER A 117 18.13 3.86 -5.84
CA SER A 117 16.89 4.35 -6.46
C SER A 117 15.91 4.93 -5.43
N ALA A 118 15.79 4.31 -4.26
CA ALA A 118 14.95 4.78 -3.17
C ALA A 118 15.44 6.14 -2.61
N GLU A 119 16.75 6.25 -2.36
CA GLU A 119 17.39 7.48 -1.90
C GLU A 119 17.24 8.62 -2.91
N LYS A 120 17.46 8.33 -4.21
CA LYS A 120 17.24 9.28 -5.29
C LYS A 120 15.79 9.75 -5.34
N GLY A 121 14.82 8.83 -5.29
CA GLY A 121 13.39 9.17 -5.28
C GLY A 121 13.01 10.04 -4.08
N LYS A 122 13.62 9.82 -2.91
CA LYS A 122 13.43 10.68 -1.73
C LYS A 122 14.00 12.08 -1.94
N LYS A 123 15.18 12.23 -2.58
CA LYS A 123 15.76 13.52 -2.91
C LYS A 123 14.92 14.29 -3.94
N GLU A 124 14.38 13.61 -4.94
CA GLU A 124 13.53 14.20 -5.97
C GLU A 124 12.15 14.64 -5.42
N ASN A 125 11.67 13.95 -4.38
CA ASN A 125 10.37 14.24 -3.75
C ASN A 125 10.51 14.20 -2.22
N ALA A 126 11.10 15.25 -1.65
CA ALA A 126 11.39 15.35 -0.22
C ALA A 126 10.14 15.24 0.68
N HIS A 127 8.96 15.61 0.17
CA HIS A 127 7.68 15.54 0.90
C HIS A 127 7.13 14.11 1.01
N SER A 128 7.52 13.19 0.13
CA SER A 128 7.09 11.81 0.22
C SER A 128 7.72 11.11 1.42
N GLN A 129 6.99 10.20 2.05
CA GLN A 129 7.53 9.29 3.04
C GLN A 129 8.03 8.03 2.31
N VAL A 130 9.30 7.70 2.45
CA VAL A 130 9.90 6.52 1.81
C VAL A 130 10.51 5.62 2.88
N ILE A 131 10.10 4.37 2.89
CA ILE A 131 10.56 3.34 3.82
C ILE A 131 11.31 2.27 3.02
N LEU A 132 12.50 1.90 3.46
CA LEU A 132 13.27 0.78 2.93
C LEU A 132 13.20 -0.38 3.93
N ASP A 133 12.64 -1.50 3.51
CA ASP A 133 12.45 -2.72 4.29
C ASP A 133 13.34 -3.83 3.72
N ASP A 134 14.48 -4.10 4.40
CA ASP A 134 15.46 -5.10 3.96
C ASP A 134 15.13 -6.51 4.50
N LYS A 135 14.03 -6.68 5.25
CA LYS A 135 13.67 -7.95 5.92
C LYS A 135 12.24 -8.41 5.65
N SER A 136 11.58 -7.84 4.65
CA SER A 136 10.17 -8.15 4.33
C SER A 136 9.21 -8.01 5.53
N ALA A 137 9.54 -7.15 6.51
CA ALA A 137 8.75 -7.02 7.73
C ALA A 137 7.29 -6.63 7.41
N VAL A 138 7.11 -5.64 6.52
CA VAL A 138 5.77 -5.17 6.11
C VAL A 138 5.05 -6.23 5.28
N LYS A 139 5.73 -6.84 4.29
CA LYS A 139 5.14 -7.91 3.48
C LYS A 139 4.61 -9.04 4.36
N ASN A 140 5.39 -9.47 5.34
CA ASN A 140 5.02 -10.57 6.23
C ASN A 140 3.88 -10.16 7.19
N ALA A 141 3.92 -8.95 7.76
CA ALA A 141 2.89 -8.48 8.70
C ALA A 141 1.51 -8.29 8.02
N TRP A 142 1.50 -7.86 6.75
CA TRP A 142 0.27 -7.61 5.99
C TRP A 142 -0.10 -8.77 5.05
N GLU A 143 0.69 -9.86 5.05
CA GLU A 143 0.50 -11.08 4.22
C GLU A 143 0.42 -10.74 2.73
N LEU A 144 1.30 -9.83 2.26
CA LEU A 144 1.29 -9.38 0.87
C LEU A 144 1.95 -10.40 -0.05
N ARG A 145 1.53 -10.40 -1.30
CA ARG A 145 2.10 -11.24 -2.35
C ARG A 145 3.55 -10.87 -2.62
N GLU A 146 4.37 -11.90 -2.78
CA GLU A 146 5.77 -11.74 -3.18
C GLU A 146 5.89 -11.19 -4.60
N LYS A 147 6.99 -10.46 -4.87
CA LYS A 147 7.36 -9.94 -6.19
C LYS A 147 6.31 -9.05 -6.84
N ASP A 148 5.39 -8.52 -6.03
CA ASP A 148 4.27 -7.74 -6.50
C ASP A 148 4.24 -6.33 -5.85
N SER A 149 3.19 -5.60 -6.12
CA SER A 149 2.90 -4.30 -5.53
C SER A 149 1.49 -4.26 -4.97
N VAL A 150 1.25 -3.36 -4.01
CA VAL A 150 -0.09 -3.07 -3.50
C VAL A 150 -0.27 -1.56 -3.35
N ILE A 151 -1.47 -1.08 -3.67
CA ILE A 151 -1.94 0.27 -3.36
C ILE A 151 -2.97 0.18 -2.24
N ILE A 152 -2.78 0.97 -1.19
CA ILE A 152 -3.71 1.07 -0.06
C ILE A 152 -4.05 2.54 0.16
N LEU A 153 -5.33 2.87 0.26
CA LEU A 153 -5.80 4.19 0.67
C LEU A 153 -6.24 4.15 2.13
N LEU A 154 -5.71 5.05 2.95
CA LEU A 154 -6.13 5.26 4.34
C LEU A 154 -6.80 6.63 4.49
N ASP A 155 -7.83 6.70 5.33
CA ASP A 155 -8.34 7.97 5.82
C ASP A 155 -7.42 8.57 6.92
N LYS A 156 -7.74 9.77 7.40
CA LYS A 156 -6.96 10.46 8.43
C LYS A 156 -6.88 9.72 9.78
N THR A 157 -7.79 8.77 10.02
CA THR A 157 -7.77 7.92 11.23
C THR A 157 -6.91 6.66 11.05
N GLY A 158 -6.38 6.42 9.84
CA GLY A 158 -5.59 5.26 9.49
C GLY A 158 -6.40 4.04 9.03
N LYS A 159 -7.73 4.18 8.85
CA LYS A 159 -8.58 3.09 8.38
C LYS A 159 -8.50 2.92 6.87
N VAL A 160 -8.46 1.67 6.44
CA VAL A 160 -8.40 1.28 5.02
C VAL A 160 -9.70 1.66 4.31
N GLN A 161 -9.58 2.45 3.24
CA GLN A 161 -10.67 2.87 2.36
C GLN A 161 -10.61 2.20 0.98
N PHE A 162 -9.45 1.71 0.59
CA PHE A 162 -9.22 0.96 -0.65
C PHE A 162 -7.96 0.11 -0.50
N VAL A 163 -7.95 -1.07 -1.11
CA VAL A 163 -6.77 -1.93 -1.23
C VAL A 163 -6.84 -2.72 -2.53
N LYS A 164 -5.71 -2.76 -3.25
CA LYS A 164 -5.57 -3.55 -4.48
C LYS A 164 -4.13 -4.00 -4.66
N GLU A 165 -3.92 -5.31 -4.81
CA GLU A 165 -2.64 -5.88 -5.25
C GLU A 165 -2.54 -5.88 -6.77
N GLY A 166 -1.31 -5.72 -7.26
CA GLY A 166 -0.99 -5.68 -8.67
C GLY A 166 -1.31 -4.34 -9.33
N LYS A 167 -1.42 -4.35 -10.66
CA LYS A 167 -1.68 -3.14 -11.46
C LYS A 167 -3.14 -2.69 -11.32
N LEU A 168 -3.35 -1.40 -11.04
CA LEU A 168 -4.66 -0.79 -11.09
C LEU A 168 -5.10 -0.57 -12.55
N THR A 169 -6.40 -0.72 -12.81
CA THR A 169 -7.02 -0.23 -14.04
C THR A 169 -7.15 1.30 -14.02
N ASP A 170 -7.38 1.93 -15.16
CA ASP A 170 -7.56 3.39 -15.25
C ASP A 170 -8.76 3.86 -14.42
N ASP A 171 -9.82 3.06 -14.32
CA ASP A 171 -11.00 3.40 -13.52
C ASP A 171 -10.72 3.26 -12.01
N GLU A 172 -9.96 2.25 -11.58
CA GLU A 172 -9.50 2.12 -10.19
C GLU A 172 -8.58 3.29 -9.79
N VAL A 173 -7.71 3.76 -10.69
CA VAL A 173 -6.88 4.96 -10.47
C VAL A 173 -7.76 6.18 -10.25
N LYS A 174 -8.74 6.43 -11.13
CA LYS A 174 -9.71 7.54 -10.99
C LYS A 174 -10.51 7.43 -9.69
N GLU A 175 -10.94 6.23 -9.33
CA GLU A 175 -11.65 5.97 -8.07
C GLU A 175 -10.80 6.36 -6.87
N VAL A 176 -9.54 5.93 -6.79
CA VAL A 176 -8.64 6.27 -5.69
C VAL A 176 -8.45 7.79 -5.59
N ILE A 177 -8.19 8.49 -6.70
CA ILE A 177 -8.06 9.95 -6.73
C ILE A 177 -9.32 10.64 -6.23
N SER A 178 -10.50 10.22 -6.69
CA SER A 178 -11.79 10.75 -6.24
C SER A 178 -12.01 10.55 -4.74
N ARG A 179 -11.71 9.34 -4.21
CA ARG A 179 -11.82 9.04 -2.78
C ARG A 179 -10.86 9.88 -1.95
N VAL A 180 -9.59 10.07 -2.39
CA VAL A 180 -8.63 10.95 -1.72
C VAL A 180 -9.18 12.37 -1.64
N THR A 181 -9.69 12.92 -2.75
CA THR A 181 -10.27 14.25 -2.80
C THR A 181 -11.43 14.40 -1.79
N ALA A 182 -12.35 13.44 -1.75
CA ALA A 182 -13.48 13.45 -0.82
C ALA A 182 -13.05 13.34 0.65
N LEU A 183 -12.01 12.55 0.94
CA LEU A 183 -11.49 12.38 2.31
C LEU A 183 -10.73 13.61 2.82
N ILE A 184 -10.01 14.32 1.94
CA ILE A 184 -9.30 15.56 2.29
C ILE A 184 -10.27 16.72 2.56
N ALA A 185 -11.44 16.71 1.93
CA ALA A 185 -12.47 17.76 2.09
C ALA A 185 -13.18 17.70 3.45
N LYS A 186 -13.10 16.56 4.15
CA LYS A 186 -13.67 16.36 5.49
C LYS A 186 -12.70 16.82 6.58
#